data_49a967ce230a9bb6f4d97dc8769a08de
#
_entry.id   49a967ce230a9bb6f4d97dc8769a08de
#
_cell.length_a   1.000
_cell.length_b   1.000
_cell.length_c   1.000
_cell.angle_alpha   90.00
_cell.angle_beta   90.00
_cell.angle_gamma   90.00
#
_symmetry.space_group_name_H-M   'P 1'
#
loop_
_entity.id
_entity.type
_entity.pdbx_description
1 polymer ?
#
loop_
_entity_poly.entity_id
_entity_poly.type
_entity_poly.pdbx_seq_one_letter_code
_entity_poly.pdbx_strand_id
1 'polypeptide(L)'
;MVVGACRPVRTVWMAALGLAALVGTSLPVHADAVLERVAQSGELRLVGPRDLPPMLSLDAAGQPQGYGALIAARIAALVGQTLGKPVRLVYEATDDTALLSERLGEGKAELACSLPFTWARDEVVDFTHPLGVSGLRLMAPQGRLDGSPAGLAGRRIAVVRDSLAETQLRGMQPAAKVVLFADLAAAVRALQAKTVDGVIGDSLLLKGLAQQLALRGQALTPDTPYLRYGVVCAVPEGSSRFRSLANRAIAQLQQGYVDGNAADVAAVNRWLGPGTATKLTPAQVRSVFDALLLGVEPLRPVTKP
;
A
#
# COMPACT_ATOMS: atom_id res chain seq x y z
N MET A 1 69.13 37.87 73.53
CA MET A 1 69.59 37.29 72.29
C MET A 1 69.21 35.80 72.26
N VAL A 2 68.07 35.43 71.82
CA VAL A 2 67.73 34.01 71.56
C VAL A 2 66.75 34.01 70.39
N VAL A 3 67.19 33.40 69.34
CA VAL A 3 66.43 33.27 68.05
C VAL A 3 65.47 32.11 68.19
N GLY A 4 64.20 32.38 68.10
CA GLY A 4 63.15 31.35 68.07
C GLY A 4 62.87 30.87 66.61
N ALA A 5 63.04 29.57 66.37
CA ALA A 5 62.81 28.96 65.13
C ALA A 5 61.32 28.63 64.97
N CYS A 6 60.68 29.15 63.88
CA CYS A 6 59.31 28.88 63.52
C CYS A 6 59.23 27.60 62.62
N ARG A 7 58.46 26.62 63.03
CA ARG A 7 58.21 25.41 62.23
C ARG A 7 57.02 25.64 61.32
N PRO A 8 57.01 25.24 60.03
CA PRO A 8 55.83 25.34 59.16
C PRO A 8 54.90 24.14 59.37
N VAL A 9 53.62 24.47 59.52
CA VAL A 9 52.50 23.50 59.53
C VAL A 9 52.24 23.00 58.08
N ARG A 10 52.37 21.70 57.87
CA ARG A 10 52.03 21.06 56.63
C ARG A 10 50.48 20.83 56.57
N THR A 11 49.80 21.59 55.75
CA THR A 11 48.40 21.39 55.46
C THR A 11 48.27 20.26 54.45
N VAL A 12 47.67 19.14 54.86
CA VAL A 12 47.32 17.98 53.96
C VAL A 12 46.04 18.34 53.31
N TRP A 13 46.08 18.53 51.98
CA TRP A 13 44.88 18.63 51.13
C TRP A 13 44.44 17.24 50.84
N MET A 14 43.30 16.79 51.40
CA MET A 14 42.56 15.61 50.94
C MET A 14 41.81 15.97 49.65
N ALA A 15 42.25 15.44 48.50
CA ALA A 15 41.54 15.48 47.24
C ALA A 15 40.39 14.46 47.30
N ALA A 16 39.16 14.95 47.46
CA ALA A 16 37.95 14.14 47.30
C ALA A 16 37.74 13.92 45.81
N LEU A 17 38.05 12.71 45.31
CA LEU A 17 37.64 12.24 43.97
C LEU A 17 36.12 12.00 43.98
N GLY A 18 35.38 12.96 43.47
CA GLY A 18 33.95 12.81 43.18
C GLY A 18 33.76 11.86 41.99
N LEU A 19 33.29 10.65 42.26
CA LEU A 19 32.84 9.69 41.26
C LEU A 19 31.53 10.23 40.69
N ALA A 20 31.57 10.98 39.58
CA ALA A 20 30.36 11.36 38.81
C ALA A 20 29.79 10.11 38.18
N ALA A 21 28.74 9.54 38.77
CA ALA A 21 27.91 8.51 38.14
C ALA A 21 27.27 9.12 36.87
N LEU A 22 27.76 8.76 35.70
CA LEU A 22 27.11 8.96 34.43
C LEU A 22 25.81 8.12 34.44
N VAL A 23 24.71 8.73 34.92
CA VAL A 23 23.37 8.21 34.68
C VAL A 23 23.16 8.38 33.19
N GLY A 24 23.41 7.31 32.41
CA GLY A 24 23.06 7.23 31.02
C GLY A 24 21.55 7.39 30.92
N THR A 25 21.10 8.58 30.53
CA THR A 25 19.73 8.78 30.08
C THR A 25 19.57 7.96 28.82
N SER A 26 19.06 6.72 28.94
CA SER A 26 18.53 5.96 27.80
C SER A 26 17.44 6.85 27.21
N LEU A 27 17.72 7.45 26.05
CA LEU A 27 16.71 8.12 25.26
C LEU A 27 15.56 7.10 25.09
N PRO A 28 14.31 7.48 25.35
CA PRO A 28 13.20 6.57 25.12
C PRO A 28 13.28 6.16 23.66
N VAL A 29 13.50 4.87 23.39
CA VAL A 29 13.26 4.29 22.09
C VAL A 29 11.82 4.63 21.80
N HIS A 30 11.58 5.54 20.85
CA HIS A 30 10.22 5.90 20.47
C HIS A 30 9.54 4.58 20.07
N ALA A 31 8.68 4.09 20.92
CA ALA A 31 7.89 2.91 20.63
C ALA A 31 6.96 3.27 19.47
N ASP A 32 6.86 2.38 18.49
CA ASP A 32 6.01 2.58 17.31
C ASP A 32 4.56 2.58 17.77
N ALA A 33 3.89 3.72 17.71
CA ALA A 33 2.53 3.91 18.22
C ALA A 33 1.51 2.94 17.57
N VAL A 34 1.75 2.52 16.32
CA VAL A 34 0.93 1.50 15.65
C VAL A 34 1.12 0.15 16.34
N LEU A 35 2.37 -0.28 16.54
CA LEU A 35 2.65 -1.57 17.19
C LEU A 35 2.14 -1.60 18.64
N GLU A 36 2.19 -0.47 19.35
CA GLU A 36 1.61 -0.37 20.69
C GLU A 36 0.10 -0.55 20.70
N ARG A 37 -0.62 0.14 19.80
CA ARG A 37 -2.08 -0.02 19.67
C ARG A 37 -2.46 -1.46 19.30
N VAL A 38 -1.78 -2.05 18.33
CA VAL A 38 -1.99 -3.45 17.93
C VAL A 38 -1.65 -4.39 19.08
N ALA A 39 -0.58 -4.09 19.84
CA ALA A 39 -0.23 -4.88 21.03
C ALA A 39 -1.29 -4.80 22.12
N GLN A 40 -1.96 -3.69 22.31
CA GLN A 40 -3.03 -3.51 23.31
C GLN A 40 -4.34 -4.14 22.86
N SER A 41 -4.79 -3.88 21.63
CA SER A 41 -6.09 -4.32 21.11
C SER A 41 -6.12 -5.78 20.63
N GLY A 42 -4.99 -6.32 20.19
CA GLY A 42 -4.93 -7.60 19.44
C GLY A 42 -5.50 -7.49 18.02
N GLU A 43 -5.71 -6.29 17.50
CA GLU A 43 -6.33 -6.03 16.20
C GLU A 43 -5.43 -5.19 15.30
N LEU A 44 -5.39 -5.55 14.01
CA LEU A 44 -4.87 -4.72 12.92
C LEU A 44 -6.07 -4.27 12.06
N ARG A 45 -6.34 -2.98 12.04
CA ARG A 45 -7.49 -2.42 11.32
C ARG A 45 -7.06 -2.01 9.91
N LEU A 46 -7.63 -2.69 8.92
CA LEU A 46 -7.50 -2.39 7.49
C LEU A 46 -8.71 -1.57 7.06
N VAL A 47 -8.50 -0.38 6.54
CA VAL A 47 -9.55 0.44 5.92
C VAL A 47 -9.43 0.37 4.40
N GLY A 48 -10.55 0.35 3.71
CA GLY A 48 -10.57 0.31 2.25
C GLY A 48 -11.96 0.25 1.62
N PRO A 49 -12.05 0.20 0.29
CA PRO A 49 -13.32 0.21 -0.43
C PRO A 49 -14.09 -1.10 -0.19
N ARG A 50 -15.43 -0.99 -0.13
CA ARG A 50 -16.34 -2.13 0.06
C ARG A 50 -16.24 -3.17 -1.05
N ASP A 51 -16.06 -2.70 -2.28
CA ASP A 51 -16.19 -3.55 -3.47
C ASP A 51 -15.29 -3.08 -4.62
N LEU A 52 -14.03 -3.50 -4.59
CA LEU A 52 -13.02 -3.15 -5.57
C LEU A 52 -12.17 -4.38 -5.98
N PRO A 53 -12.80 -5.40 -6.63
CA PRO A 53 -12.08 -6.58 -7.08
C PRO A 53 -11.04 -6.23 -8.15
N PRO A 54 -9.93 -6.98 -8.25
CA PRO A 54 -9.54 -8.15 -7.46
C PRO A 54 -8.80 -7.79 -6.18
N MET A 55 -8.72 -6.51 -5.84
CA MET A 55 -7.83 -6.03 -4.78
C MET A 55 -8.45 -6.10 -3.39
N LEU A 56 -9.63 -5.54 -3.22
CA LEU A 56 -10.38 -5.55 -1.95
C LEU A 56 -11.87 -5.66 -2.24
N SER A 57 -12.54 -6.57 -1.58
CA SER A 57 -13.99 -6.71 -1.55
C SER A 57 -14.42 -7.44 -0.29
N LEU A 58 -15.70 -7.45 0.01
CA LEU A 58 -16.25 -8.27 1.08
C LEU A 58 -16.85 -9.55 0.49
N ASP A 59 -16.67 -10.66 1.18
CA ASP A 59 -17.40 -11.89 0.88
C ASP A 59 -18.82 -11.86 1.46
N ALA A 60 -19.59 -12.92 1.25
CA ALA A 60 -20.95 -13.04 1.74
C ALA A 60 -21.05 -13.02 3.29
N ALA A 61 -19.98 -13.34 4.00
CA ALA A 61 -19.89 -13.28 5.45
C ALA A 61 -19.35 -11.94 5.97
N GLY A 62 -19.12 -10.96 5.08
CA GLY A 62 -18.58 -9.66 5.42
C GLY A 62 -17.08 -9.67 5.71
N GLN A 63 -16.35 -10.74 5.31
CA GLN A 63 -14.91 -10.82 5.51
C GLN A 63 -14.16 -10.21 4.32
N PRO A 64 -13.03 -9.53 4.57
CA PRO A 64 -12.22 -8.96 3.50
C PRO A 64 -11.59 -10.05 2.64
N GLN A 65 -11.72 -9.91 1.34
CA GLN A 65 -11.09 -10.77 0.35
C GLN A 65 -10.44 -9.97 -0.76
N GLY A 66 -9.55 -10.60 -1.53
CA GLY A 66 -8.79 -9.97 -2.60
C GLY A 66 -7.29 -10.01 -2.35
N TYR A 67 -6.53 -9.51 -3.32
CA TYR A 67 -5.07 -9.50 -3.22
C TYR A 67 -4.57 -8.55 -2.10
N GLY A 68 -5.19 -7.39 -1.93
CA GLY A 68 -4.88 -6.48 -0.84
C GLY A 68 -5.22 -7.05 0.54
N ALA A 69 -6.33 -7.79 0.65
CA ALA A 69 -6.69 -8.49 1.88
C ALA A 69 -5.69 -9.63 2.21
N LEU A 70 -5.21 -10.37 1.20
CA LEU A 70 -4.14 -11.36 1.36
C LEU A 70 -2.87 -10.72 1.95
N ILE A 71 -2.45 -9.58 1.40
CA ILE A 71 -1.29 -8.83 1.91
C ILE A 71 -1.52 -8.38 3.35
N ALA A 72 -2.67 -7.79 3.66
CA ALA A 72 -2.99 -7.33 5.01
C ALA A 72 -2.99 -8.50 6.02
N ALA A 73 -3.50 -9.66 5.64
CA ALA A 73 -3.46 -10.86 6.49
C ALA A 73 -2.02 -11.35 6.73
N ARG A 74 -1.14 -11.29 5.73
CA ARG A 74 0.30 -11.61 5.89
C ARG A 74 1.00 -10.62 6.82
N ILE A 75 0.67 -9.33 6.72
CA ILE A 75 1.18 -8.30 7.62
C ILE A 75 0.71 -8.58 9.06
N ALA A 76 -0.59 -8.83 9.27
CA ALA A 76 -1.14 -9.14 10.59
C ALA A 76 -0.47 -10.38 11.22
N ALA A 77 -0.24 -11.43 10.44
CA ALA A 77 0.44 -12.63 10.90
C ALA A 77 1.88 -12.36 11.34
N LEU A 78 2.65 -11.58 10.55
CA LEU A 78 4.04 -11.25 10.90
C LEU A 78 4.13 -10.31 12.11
N VAL A 79 3.20 -9.36 12.23
CA VAL A 79 3.08 -8.50 13.42
C VAL A 79 2.76 -9.33 14.64
N GLY A 80 1.82 -10.28 14.54
CA GLY A 80 1.48 -11.20 15.63
C GLY A 80 2.66 -12.06 16.08
N GLN A 81 3.43 -12.60 15.14
CA GLN A 81 4.67 -13.33 15.45
C GLN A 81 5.68 -12.42 16.19
N THR A 82 5.84 -11.18 15.75
CA THR A 82 6.77 -10.23 16.36
C THR A 82 6.34 -9.83 17.78
N LEU A 83 5.02 -9.70 18.00
CA LEU A 83 4.45 -9.35 19.31
C LEU A 83 4.29 -10.57 20.24
N GLY A 84 4.54 -11.80 19.76
CA GLY A 84 4.35 -13.04 20.52
C GLY A 84 2.90 -13.36 20.84
N LYS A 85 1.92 -12.82 20.10
CA LYS A 85 0.49 -13.05 20.32
C LYS A 85 -0.31 -12.95 19.00
N PRO A 86 -1.49 -13.61 18.92
CA PRO A 86 -2.34 -13.49 17.75
C PRO A 86 -2.79 -12.06 17.51
N VAL A 87 -2.78 -11.63 16.24
CA VAL A 87 -3.33 -10.36 15.79
C VAL A 87 -4.43 -10.64 14.78
N ARG A 88 -5.63 -10.15 15.07
CA ARG A 88 -6.80 -10.29 14.20
C ARG A 88 -6.86 -9.14 13.20
N LEU A 89 -7.02 -9.47 11.92
CA LEU A 89 -7.31 -8.47 10.89
C LEU A 89 -8.79 -8.06 11.00
N VAL A 90 -9.04 -6.77 11.14
CA VAL A 90 -10.38 -6.17 11.14
C VAL A 90 -10.51 -5.26 9.93
N TYR A 91 -11.59 -5.37 9.19
CA TYR A 91 -11.83 -4.55 8.00
C TYR A 91 -12.92 -3.51 8.23
N GLU A 92 -12.59 -2.26 7.96
CA GLU A 92 -13.54 -1.15 7.92
C GLU A 92 -13.74 -0.73 6.44
N ALA A 93 -14.91 -1.00 5.91
CA ALA A 93 -15.25 -0.63 4.55
C ALA A 93 -15.66 0.84 4.46
N THR A 94 -15.04 1.59 3.54
CA THR A 94 -15.45 2.96 3.20
C THR A 94 -15.43 3.14 1.69
N ASP A 95 -16.42 3.82 1.16
CA ASP A 95 -16.49 4.19 -0.25
C ASP A 95 -15.89 5.60 -0.49
N ASP A 96 -15.53 6.30 0.59
CA ASP A 96 -14.85 7.59 0.54
C ASP A 96 -13.34 7.40 0.66
N THR A 97 -12.63 7.59 -0.47
CA THR A 97 -11.17 7.44 -0.52
C THR A 97 -10.44 8.58 0.20
N ALA A 98 -11.06 9.73 0.43
CA ALA A 98 -10.47 10.83 1.20
C ALA A 98 -10.32 10.44 2.69
N LEU A 99 -11.27 9.66 3.21
CA LEU A 99 -11.22 9.17 4.59
C LEU A 99 -10.07 8.21 4.89
N LEU A 100 -9.43 7.61 3.88
CA LEU A 100 -8.36 6.63 4.12
C LEU A 100 -7.16 7.28 4.84
N SER A 101 -6.69 8.43 4.35
CA SER A 101 -5.57 9.16 4.98
C SER A 101 -5.96 9.71 6.35
N GLU A 102 -7.18 10.22 6.50
CA GLU A 102 -7.71 10.70 7.78
C GLU A 102 -7.74 9.59 8.82
N ARG A 103 -8.29 8.41 8.48
CA ARG A 103 -8.35 7.25 9.39
C ARG A 103 -6.96 6.79 9.85
N LEU A 104 -5.99 6.80 8.94
CA LEU A 104 -4.60 6.48 9.28
C LEU A 104 -3.99 7.54 10.20
N GLY A 105 -4.14 8.84 9.87
CA GLY A 105 -3.60 9.95 10.65
C GLY A 105 -4.18 10.06 12.06
N GLU A 106 -5.48 9.75 12.22
CA GLU A 106 -6.15 9.74 13.53
C GLU A 106 -5.92 8.46 14.34
N GLY A 107 -5.17 7.48 13.82
CA GLY A 107 -4.95 6.19 14.47
C GLY A 107 -6.22 5.31 14.55
N LYS A 108 -7.22 5.60 13.74
CA LYS A 108 -8.46 4.80 13.63
C LYS A 108 -8.28 3.57 12.74
N ALA A 109 -7.23 3.56 11.91
CA ALA A 109 -6.77 2.41 11.15
C ALA A 109 -5.23 2.34 11.19
N GLU A 110 -4.69 1.16 10.97
CA GLU A 110 -3.25 0.94 10.88
C GLU A 110 -2.80 0.71 9.44
N LEU A 111 -3.72 0.36 8.54
CA LEU A 111 -3.38 -0.07 7.19
C LEU A 111 -4.47 0.32 6.19
N ALA A 112 -4.07 0.80 5.01
CA ALA A 112 -4.94 0.91 3.84
C ALA A 112 -4.18 0.37 2.63
N CYS A 113 -4.63 -0.73 2.03
CA CYS A 113 -3.92 -1.40 0.94
C CYS A 113 -4.57 -1.17 -0.42
N SER A 114 -3.78 -1.42 -1.49
CA SER A 114 -4.24 -1.34 -2.88
C SER A 114 -4.46 0.07 -3.39
N LEU A 115 -3.63 0.98 -2.93
CA LEU A 115 -3.62 2.39 -3.33
C LEU A 115 -2.51 2.64 -4.34
N PRO A 116 -2.68 3.60 -5.28
CA PRO A 116 -1.58 4.12 -6.04
C PRO A 116 -0.69 4.97 -5.13
N PHE A 117 0.63 4.83 -5.28
CA PHE A 117 1.57 5.79 -4.73
C PHE A 117 1.35 7.15 -5.38
N THR A 118 1.28 8.22 -4.58
CA THR A 118 1.28 9.61 -5.04
C THR A 118 2.05 10.49 -4.08
N TRP A 119 2.80 11.47 -4.59
CA TRP A 119 3.55 12.40 -3.76
C TRP A 119 2.65 13.19 -2.80
N ALA A 120 1.46 13.60 -3.26
CA ALA A 120 0.51 14.31 -2.42
C ALA A 120 0.01 13.49 -1.22
N ARG A 121 -0.08 12.17 -1.34
CA ARG A 121 -0.41 11.30 -0.19
C ARG A 121 0.79 11.03 0.70
N ASP A 122 1.99 10.95 0.12
CA ASP A 122 3.25 10.73 0.83
C ASP A 122 3.58 11.87 1.83
N GLU A 123 2.92 13.03 1.67
CA GLU A 123 3.01 14.15 2.61
C GLU A 123 2.23 13.91 3.92
N VAL A 124 1.33 12.93 3.97
CA VAL A 124 0.41 12.72 5.11
C VAL A 124 0.31 11.27 5.58
N VAL A 125 0.91 10.33 4.86
CA VAL A 125 1.01 8.91 5.22
C VAL A 125 2.34 8.34 4.73
N ASP A 126 2.82 7.31 5.38
CA ASP A 126 3.96 6.52 4.88
C ASP A 126 3.47 5.40 3.95
N PHE A 127 4.25 5.07 2.92
CA PHE A 127 3.95 3.97 2.00
C PHE A 127 4.87 2.77 2.21
N THR A 128 4.30 1.59 1.97
CA THR A 128 5.06 0.33 1.98
C THR A 128 5.80 0.10 0.66
N HIS A 129 6.63 -0.94 0.66
CA HIS A 129 7.11 -1.57 -0.58
C HIS A 129 5.93 -1.92 -1.49
N PRO A 130 6.05 -1.75 -2.83
CA PRO A 130 4.94 -2.02 -3.73
C PRO A 130 4.48 -3.48 -3.71
N LEU A 131 3.17 -3.66 -3.71
CA LEU A 131 2.50 -4.97 -3.83
C LEU A 131 2.58 -5.51 -5.26
N GLY A 132 2.68 -4.59 -6.23
CA GLY A 132 2.66 -4.84 -7.65
C GLY A 132 2.72 -3.54 -8.44
N VAL A 133 2.57 -3.65 -9.74
CA VAL A 133 2.52 -2.52 -10.66
C VAL A 133 1.18 -2.55 -11.39
N SER A 134 0.55 -1.40 -11.49
CA SER A 134 -0.65 -1.19 -12.31
C SER A 134 -0.52 0.08 -13.16
N GLY A 135 -1.60 0.47 -13.81
CA GLY A 135 -1.58 1.70 -14.59
C GLY A 135 -2.96 2.11 -15.08
N LEU A 136 -3.07 3.38 -15.43
CA LEU A 136 -4.31 3.97 -15.93
C LEU A 136 -4.51 3.62 -17.41
N ARG A 137 -5.68 3.08 -17.72
CA ARG A 137 -6.11 2.80 -19.10
C ARG A 137 -7.57 3.22 -19.27
N LEU A 138 -7.95 3.40 -20.52
CA LEU A 138 -9.34 3.60 -20.91
C LEU A 138 -10.03 2.26 -21.09
N MET A 139 -11.19 2.09 -20.46
CA MET A 139 -12.17 1.05 -20.80
C MET A 139 -13.27 1.67 -21.66
N ALA A 140 -13.48 1.13 -22.83
CA ALA A 140 -14.53 1.57 -23.77
C ALA A 140 -15.08 0.37 -24.56
N PRO A 141 -16.25 0.49 -25.23
CA PRO A 141 -16.73 -0.54 -26.15
C PRO A 141 -15.67 -0.83 -27.21
N GLN A 142 -15.43 -2.11 -27.48
CA GLN A 142 -14.39 -2.57 -28.38
C GLN A 142 -14.50 -1.89 -29.76
N GLY A 143 -13.37 -1.38 -30.26
CA GLY A 143 -13.28 -0.71 -31.56
C GLY A 143 -13.86 0.71 -31.61
N ARG A 144 -14.36 1.26 -30.49
CA ARG A 144 -14.94 2.62 -30.47
C ARG A 144 -13.94 3.72 -30.18
N LEU A 145 -12.98 3.46 -29.28
CA LEU A 145 -11.93 4.39 -28.92
C LEU A 145 -10.59 3.62 -28.89
N ASP A 146 -9.59 4.17 -29.53
CA ASP A 146 -8.24 3.60 -29.59
C ASP A 146 -7.39 3.90 -28.34
N GLY A 147 -7.90 4.81 -27.49
CA GLY A 147 -7.20 5.29 -26.29
C GLY A 147 -6.15 6.36 -26.58
N SER A 148 -6.00 6.84 -27.82
CA SER A 148 -5.14 7.98 -28.08
C SER A 148 -5.72 9.25 -27.43
N PRO A 149 -4.89 10.18 -26.92
CA PRO A 149 -5.41 11.44 -26.39
C PRO A 149 -6.28 12.19 -27.39
N ALA A 150 -5.92 12.21 -28.65
CA ALA A 150 -6.72 12.86 -29.71
C ALA A 150 -8.13 12.23 -29.86
N GLY A 151 -8.23 10.92 -29.72
CA GLY A 151 -9.50 10.17 -29.80
C GLY A 151 -10.47 10.46 -28.65
N LEU A 152 -9.99 11.07 -27.54
CA LEU A 152 -10.80 11.43 -26.38
C LEU A 152 -11.41 12.83 -26.48
N ALA A 153 -10.97 13.66 -27.43
CA ALA A 153 -11.50 15.02 -27.60
C ALA A 153 -13.02 15.03 -27.80
N GLY A 154 -13.75 15.81 -27.01
CA GLY A 154 -15.20 15.92 -27.02
C GLY A 154 -15.97 14.68 -26.53
N ARG A 155 -15.30 13.58 -26.15
CA ARG A 155 -15.90 12.38 -25.60
C ARG A 155 -16.22 12.54 -24.12
N ARG A 156 -17.32 11.91 -23.68
CA ARG A 156 -17.71 11.84 -22.26
C ARG A 156 -16.89 10.75 -21.60
N ILE A 157 -15.88 11.12 -20.85
CA ILE A 157 -14.97 10.19 -20.19
C ILE A 157 -15.19 10.24 -18.69
N ALA A 158 -15.60 9.10 -18.12
CA ALA A 158 -15.80 8.95 -16.69
C ALA A 158 -14.46 8.75 -15.98
N VAL A 159 -14.31 9.43 -14.85
CA VAL A 159 -13.20 9.25 -13.90
C VAL A 159 -13.72 9.38 -12.48
N VAL A 160 -13.00 8.82 -11.53
CA VAL A 160 -13.27 9.05 -10.10
C VAL A 160 -12.77 10.45 -9.73
N ARG A 161 -13.57 11.19 -8.98
CA ARG A 161 -13.21 12.53 -8.48
C ARG A 161 -11.93 12.48 -7.65
N ASP A 162 -11.10 13.50 -7.76
CA ASP A 162 -9.84 13.70 -7.02
C ASP A 162 -8.86 12.51 -7.16
N SER A 163 -8.96 11.77 -8.27
CA SER A 163 -8.10 10.63 -8.58
C SER A 163 -6.98 10.98 -9.55
N LEU A 164 -5.94 10.13 -9.59
CA LEU A 164 -4.91 10.18 -10.61
C LEU A 164 -5.48 10.14 -12.04
N ALA A 165 -6.60 9.43 -12.25
CA ALA A 165 -7.25 9.32 -13.56
C ALA A 165 -7.84 10.67 -14.00
N GLU A 166 -8.45 11.42 -13.08
CA GLU A 166 -8.94 12.76 -13.37
C GLU A 166 -7.80 13.72 -13.73
N THR A 167 -6.76 13.77 -12.89
CA THR A 167 -5.60 14.63 -13.13
C THR A 167 -4.93 14.30 -14.46
N GLN A 168 -4.74 13.01 -14.75
CA GLN A 168 -4.13 12.54 -15.99
C GLN A 168 -4.98 12.90 -17.21
N LEU A 169 -6.31 12.70 -17.16
CA LEU A 169 -7.22 13.02 -18.27
C LEU A 169 -7.21 14.51 -18.57
N ARG A 170 -7.33 15.37 -17.55
CA ARG A 170 -7.33 16.82 -17.72
C ARG A 170 -6.03 17.33 -18.32
N GLY A 171 -4.89 16.74 -17.91
CA GLY A 171 -3.57 17.12 -18.43
C GLY A 171 -3.34 16.66 -19.87
N MET A 172 -3.73 15.41 -20.22
CA MET A 172 -3.45 14.88 -21.54
C MET A 172 -4.47 15.27 -22.63
N GLN A 173 -5.73 15.55 -22.26
CA GLN A 173 -6.78 15.94 -23.20
C GLN A 173 -7.78 16.91 -22.56
N PRO A 174 -7.47 18.22 -22.53
CA PRO A 174 -8.35 19.24 -21.95
C PRO A 174 -9.71 19.38 -22.64
N ALA A 175 -9.82 18.96 -23.91
CA ALA A 175 -11.08 19.00 -24.67
C ALA A 175 -11.99 17.80 -24.41
N ALA A 176 -11.58 16.82 -23.59
CA ALA A 176 -12.46 15.74 -23.16
C ALA A 176 -13.58 16.27 -22.25
N LYS A 177 -14.78 15.72 -22.38
CA LYS A 177 -15.89 16.00 -21.45
C LYS A 177 -15.74 15.10 -20.24
N VAL A 178 -15.10 15.60 -19.19
CA VAL A 178 -14.86 14.88 -17.94
C VAL A 178 -16.17 14.70 -17.19
N VAL A 179 -16.53 13.45 -16.85
CA VAL A 179 -17.70 13.10 -16.03
C VAL A 179 -17.20 12.50 -14.72
N LEU A 180 -17.45 13.17 -13.60
CA LEU A 180 -16.94 12.80 -12.28
C LEU A 180 -17.89 11.84 -11.56
N PHE A 181 -17.32 10.76 -10.99
CA PHE A 181 -18.02 9.80 -10.15
C PHE A 181 -17.38 9.72 -8.76
N ALA A 182 -18.14 9.28 -7.77
CA ALA A 182 -17.62 9.08 -6.42
C ALA A 182 -16.71 7.84 -6.35
N ASP A 183 -17.03 6.80 -7.12
CA ASP A 183 -16.29 5.54 -7.14
C ASP A 183 -16.18 4.96 -8.56
N LEU A 184 -15.26 3.99 -8.73
CA LEU A 184 -14.99 3.39 -10.03
C LEU A 184 -16.12 2.46 -10.49
N ALA A 185 -16.83 1.82 -9.57
CA ALA A 185 -17.95 0.94 -9.92
C ALA A 185 -19.12 1.74 -10.49
N ALA A 186 -19.42 2.93 -9.94
CA ALA A 186 -20.39 3.86 -10.49
C ALA A 186 -20.01 4.32 -11.90
N ALA A 187 -18.73 4.64 -12.13
CA ALA A 187 -18.22 5.00 -13.45
C ALA A 187 -18.38 3.87 -14.47
N VAL A 188 -18.07 2.62 -14.08
CA VAL A 188 -18.24 1.45 -14.96
C VAL A 188 -19.73 1.15 -15.23
N ARG A 189 -20.61 1.31 -14.24
CA ARG A 189 -22.06 1.22 -14.46
C ARG A 189 -22.57 2.29 -15.43
N ALA A 190 -22.03 3.51 -15.39
CA ALA A 190 -22.38 4.56 -16.34
C ALA A 190 -21.93 4.20 -17.78
N LEU A 191 -20.79 3.51 -17.94
CA LEU A 191 -20.37 2.97 -19.24
C LEU A 191 -21.34 1.87 -19.72
N GLN A 192 -21.76 0.97 -18.83
CA GLN A 192 -22.75 -0.06 -19.14
C GLN A 192 -24.09 0.55 -19.57
N ALA A 193 -24.53 1.60 -18.91
CA ALA A 193 -25.73 2.37 -19.24
C ALA A 193 -25.55 3.29 -20.47
N LYS A 194 -24.36 3.34 -21.08
CA LYS A 194 -24.03 4.19 -22.25
C LYS A 194 -24.20 5.70 -22.00
N THR A 195 -24.18 6.14 -20.76
CA THR A 195 -24.24 7.56 -20.39
C THR A 195 -22.88 8.24 -20.52
N VAL A 196 -21.79 7.46 -20.60
CA VAL A 196 -20.42 7.89 -20.92
C VAL A 196 -19.86 7.05 -22.06
N ASP A 197 -18.83 7.56 -22.73
CA ASP A 197 -18.23 6.90 -23.90
C ASP A 197 -17.05 6.01 -23.50
N GLY A 198 -16.46 6.25 -22.32
CA GLY A 198 -15.39 5.45 -21.74
C GLY A 198 -15.15 5.79 -20.28
N VAL A 199 -14.36 4.96 -19.61
CA VAL A 199 -13.92 5.14 -18.21
C VAL A 199 -12.40 5.04 -18.18
N ILE A 200 -11.71 6.03 -17.61
CA ILE A 200 -10.29 5.94 -17.29
C ILE A 200 -10.14 5.57 -15.82
N GLY A 201 -9.37 4.52 -15.56
CA GLY A 201 -9.10 4.01 -14.21
C GLY A 201 -7.97 3.00 -14.20
N ASP A 202 -7.70 2.45 -13.02
CA ASP A 202 -6.75 1.37 -12.84
C ASP A 202 -7.13 0.14 -13.66
N SER A 203 -6.20 -0.38 -14.45
CA SER A 203 -6.45 -1.45 -15.40
C SER A 203 -6.83 -2.78 -14.76
N LEU A 204 -6.29 -3.08 -13.56
CA LEU A 204 -6.65 -4.31 -12.83
C LEU A 204 -8.06 -4.19 -12.23
N LEU A 205 -8.38 -3.02 -11.66
CA LEU A 205 -9.69 -2.75 -11.08
C LEU A 205 -10.78 -2.71 -12.14
N LEU A 206 -10.52 -2.07 -13.28
CA LEU A 206 -11.46 -2.05 -14.41
C LEU A 206 -11.77 -3.46 -14.90
N LYS A 207 -10.78 -4.35 -15.01
CA LYS A 207 -11.00 -5.76 -15.37
C LYS A 207 -11.83 -6.49 -14.32
N GLY A 208 -11.53 -6.29 -13.04
CA GLY A 208 -12.28 -6.90 -11.93
C GLY A 208 -13.75 -6.49 -11.94
N LEU A 209 -14.02 -5.18 -12.03
CA LEU A 209 -15.37 -4.64 -12.10
C LEU A 209 -16.13 -5.07 -13.36
N ALA A 210 -15.46 -5.12 -14.52
CA ALA A 210 -16.08 -5.61 -15.76
C ALA A 210 -16.53 -7.08 -15.63
N GLN A 211 -15.72 -7.93 -14.99
CA GLN A 211 -16.10 -9.31 -14.73
C GLN A 211 -17.26 -9.39 -13.72
N GLN A 212 -17.19 -8.67 -12.61
CA GLN A 212 -18.23 -8.65 -11.58
C GLN A 212 -19.57 -8.17 -12.12
N LEU A 213 -19.58 -7.12 -12.95
CA LEU A 213 -20.77 -6.55 -13.56
C LEU A 213 -21.19 -7.29 -14.84
N ALA A 214 -20.54 -8.41 -15.18
CA ALA A 214 -20.73 -9.18 -16.40
C ALA A 214 -20.69 -8.32 -17.68
N LEU A 215 -19.89 -7.25 -17.68
CA LEU A 215 -19.74 -6.32 -18.79
C LEU A 215 -18.94 -6.97 -19.91
N ARG A 216 -19.56 -7.14 -21.10
CA ARG A 216 -18.94 -7.79 -22.25
C ARG A 216 -18.72 -6.81 -23.39
N GLY A 217 -17.79 -7.15 -24.30
CA GLY A 217 -17.51 -6.32 -25.47
C GLY A 217 -16.79 -5.01 -25.17
N GLN A 218 -16.10 -4.93 -24.02
CA GLN A 218 -15.24 -3.80 -23.66
C GLN A 218 -13.78 -4.15 -23.95
N ALA A 219 -12.99 -3.15 -24.31
CA ALA A 219 -11.55 -3.22 -24.45
C ALA A 219 -10.87 -2.24 -23.51
N LEU A 220 -9.67 -2.58 -23.09
CA LEU A 220 -8.76 -1.67 -22.40
C LEU A 220 -7.73 -1.14 -23.41
N THR A 221 -7.70 0.16 -23.60
CA THR A 221 -6.79 0.87 -24.51
C THR A 221 -6.13 2.06 -23.80
N PRO A 222 -4.97 2.54 -24.27
CA PRO A 222 -4.04 1.88 -25.18
C PRO A 222 -3.35 0.69 -24.50
N ASP A 223 -2.55 -0.09 -25.23
CA ASP A 223 -1.79 -1.21 -24.63
C ASP A 223 -0.77 -0.73 -23.62
N THR A 224 -0.08 0.37 -23.91
CA THR A 224 0.76 1.06 -22.94
C THR A 224 -0.12 1.99 -22.08
N PRO A 225 -0.18 1.80 -20.76
CA PRO A 225 -0.97 2.68 -19.89
C PRO A 225 -0.56 4.15 -20.00
N TYR A 226 -1.52 5.06 -19.82
CA TYR A 226 -1.25 6.50 -19.75
C TYR A 226 -0.29 6.87 -18.62
N LEU A 227 -0.38 6.13 -17.52
CA LEU A 227 0.48 6.27 -16.36
C LEU A 227 0.67 4.89 -15.74
N ARG A 228 1.92 4.55 -15.33
CA ARG A 228 2.23 3.38 -14.52
C ARG A 228 2.61 3.82 -13.12
N TYR A 229 2.23 3.02 -12.12
CA TYR A 229 2.55 3.28 -10.72
C TYR A 229 2.65 2.00 -9.91
N GLY A 230 3.39 2.09 -8.81
CA GLY A 230 3.37 1.05 -7.79
C GLY A 230 2.03 1.04 -7.05
N VAL A 231 1.47 -0.14 -6.87
CA VAL A 231 0.35 -0.36 -5.97
C VAL A 231 0.91 -0.66 -4.61
N VAL A 232 0.51 0.08 -3.58
CA VAL A 232 1.12 0.08 -2.24
C VAL A 232 0.07 -0.08 -1.14
N CYS A 233 0.53 -0.33 0.10
CA CYS A 233 -0.26 -0.01 1.27
C CYS A 233 0.21 1.32 1.87
N ALA A 234 -0.72 2.10 2.41
CA ALA A 234 -0.44 3.24 3.25
C ALA A 234 -0.53 2.82 4.73
N VAL A 235 0.33 3.42 5.55
CA VAL A 235 0.39 3.25 7.00
C VAL A 235 0.48 4.64 7.66
N PRO A 236 0.17 4.80 8.95
CA PRO A 236 0.33 6.07 9.65
C PRO A 236 1.76 6.60 9.53
N GLU A 237 1.88 7.91 9.29
CA GLU A 237 3.17 8.59 9.19
C GLU A 237 4.04 8.35 10.44
N GLY A 238 5.36 8.19 10.23
CA GLY A 238 6.33 7.96 11.29
C GLY A 238 6.32 6.56 11.90
N SER A 239 5.48 5.63 11.42
CA SER A 239 5.39 4.25 11.92
C SER A 239 6.45 3.34 11.29
N SER A 240 7.72 3.70 11.45
CA SER A 240 8.84 3.09 10.72
C SER A 240 9.03 1.60 11.01
N ARG A 241 8.83 1.15 12.26
CA ARG A 241 8.95 -0.28 12.62
C ARG A 241 7.77 -1.10 12.08
N PHE A 242 6.54 -0.57 12.18
CA PHE A 242 5.38 -1.22 11.58
C PHE A 242 5.52 -1.30 10.06
N ARG A 243 5.92 -0.20 9.41
CA ARG A 243 6.20 -0.18 7.96
C ARG A 243 7.26 -1.20 7.56
N SER A 244 8.33 -1.34 8.34
CA SER A 244 9.37 -2.35 8.10
C SER A 244 8.82 -3.79 8.17
N LEU A 245 7.95 -4.09 9.13
CA LEU A 245 7.26 -5.38 9.20
C LEU A 245 6.33 -5.61 8.01
N ALA A 246 5.57 -4.58 7.63
CA ALA A 246 4.71 -4.63 6.44
C ALA A 246 5.53 -4.90 5.16
N ASN A 247 6.62 -4.19 4.97
CA ASN A 247 7.54 -4.39 3.84
C ASN A 247 8.10 -5.83 3.82
N ARG A 248 8.49 -6.35 4.98
CA ARG A 248 8.99 -7.72 5.11
C ARG A 248 7.93 -8.75 4.75
N ALA A 249 6.68 -8.57 5.19
CA ALA A 249 5.59 -9.48 4.86
C ALA A 249 5.29 -9.50 3.35
N ILE A 250 5.33 -8.32 2.71
CA ILE A 250 5.15 -8.18 1.26
C ILE A 250 6.30 -8.88 0.52
N ALA A 251 7.56 -8.57 0.86
CA ALA A 251 8.72 -9.16 0.23
C ALA A 251 8.79 -10.69 0.41
N GLN A 252 8.37 -11.23 1.57
CA GLN A 252 8.27 -12.67 1.81
C GLN A 252 7.30 -13.35 0.85
N LEU A 253 6.11 -12.78 0.63
CA LEU A 253 5.15 -13.32 -0.33
C LEU A 253 5.69 -13.26 -1.77
N GLN A 254 6.29 -12.14 -2.16
CA GLN A 254 6.86 -11.95 -3.49
C GLN A 254 8.02 -12.91 -3.73
N GLN A 255 8.96 -13.02 -2.78
CA GLN A 255 10.09 -13.95 -2.85
C GLN A 255 9.60 -15.40 -2.91
N GLY A 256 8.63 -15.79 -2.05
CA GLY A 256 8.05 -17.13 -2.08
C GLY A 256 7.41 -17.46 -3.44
N TYR A 257 6.75 -16.48 -4.08
CA TYR A 257 6.20 -16.66 -5.42
C TYR A 257 7.31 -16.85 -6.47
N VAL A 258 8.34 -16.03 -6.43
CA VAL A 258 9.50 -16.11 -7.35
C VAL A 258 10.23 -17.43 -7.19
N ASP A 259 10.43 -17.88 -5.96
CA ASP A 259 11.07 -19.17 -5.64
C ASP A 259 10.19 -20.40 -5.96
N GLY A 260 8.93 -20.17 -6.38
CA GLY A 260 8.00 -21.25 -6.72
C GLY A 260 7.39 -21.94 -5.52
N ASN A 261 7.33 -21.28 -4.33
CA ASN A 261 6.61 -21.84 -3.17
C ASN A 261 5.14 -22.06 -3.53
N ALA A 262 4.68 -23.29 -3.46
CA ALA A 262 3.35 -23.68 -3.95
C ALA A 262 2.21 -22.92 -3.24
N ALA A 263 2.34 -22.65 -1.94
CA ALA A 263 1.31 -21.94 -1.17
C ALA A 263 1.24 -20.47 -1.58
N ASP A 264 2.38 -19.79 -1.77
CA ASP A 264 2.43 -18.39 -2.17
C ASP A 264 1.98 -18.21 -3.63
N VAL A 265 2.40 -19.12 -4.52
CA VAL A 265 1.94 -19.14 -5.93
C VAL A 265 0.42 -19.31 -5.99
N ALA A 266 -0.14 -20.28 -5.25
CA ALA A 266 -1.58 -20.50 -5.22
C ALA A 266 -2.34 -19.29 -4.63
N ALA A 267 -1.82 -18.70 -3.54
CA ALA A 267 -2.44 -17.55 -2.87
C ALA A 267 -2.52 -16.33 -3.80
N VAL A 268 -1.44 -16.00 -4.51
CA VAL A 268 -1.42 -14.87 -5.46
C VAL A 268 -2.26 -15.18 -6.71
N ASN A 269 -2.11 -16.37 -7.28
CA ASN A 269 -2.83 -16.75 -8.51
C ASN A 269 -4.34 -16.82 -8.31
N ARG A 270 -4.82 -17.04 -7.09
CA ARG A 270 -6.26 -16.97 -6.76
C ARG A 270 -6.87 -15.61 -7.13
N TRP A 271 -6.10 -14.53 -7.06
CA TRP A 271 -6.57 -13.17 -7.28
C TRP A 271 -6.09 -12.56 -8.60
N LEU A 272 -4.85 -12.86 -9.00
CA LEU A 272 -4.19 -12.25 -10.15
C LEU A 272 -3.90 -13.23 -11.29
N GLY A 273 -4.10 -14.52 -11.08
CA GLY A 273 -3.70 -15.58 -12.00
C GLY A 273 -4.57 -15.73 -13.26
N PRO A 274 -4.24 -16.72 -14.10
CA PRO A 274 -4.88 -16.89 -15.41
C PRO A 274 -6.38 -17.13 -15.37
N GLY A 275 -6.91 -17.72 -14.29
CA GLY A 275 -8.34 -17.98 -14.08
C GLY A 275 -9.16 -16.79 -13.60
N THR A 276 -8.54 -15.63 -13.39
CA THR A 276 -9.18 -14.44 -12.82
C THR A 276 -9.48 -13.39 -13.90
N ALA A 277 -10.12 -12.28 -13.51
CA ALA A 277 -10.36 -11.13 -14.38
C ALA A 277 -9.06 -10.54 -14.97
N THR A 278 -7.97 -10.56 -14.21
CA THR A 278 -6.69 -10.00 -14.63
C THR A 278 -5.99 -10.84 -15.68
N LYS A 279 -6.18 -12.17 -15.63
CA LYS A 279 -5.59 -13.17 -16.53
C LYS A 279 -4.06 -13.05 -16.64
N LEU A 280 -3.39 -12.65 -15.57
CA LEU A 280 -1.93 -12.59 -15.56
C LEU A 280 -1.35 -14.00 -15.59
N THR A 281 -0.38 -14.21 -16.47
CA THR A 281 0.35 -15.48 -16.48
C THR A 281 1.33 -15.53 -15.30
N PRO A 282 1.69 -16.72 -14.80
CA PRO A 282 2.70 -16.85 -13.75
C PRO A 282 4.04 -16.17 -14.11
N ALA A 283 4.42 -16.19 -15.38
CA ALA A 283 5.63 -15.51 -15.86
C ALA A 283 5.53 -13.98 -15.73
N GLN A 284 4.37 -13.39 -16.04
CA GLN A 284 4.13 -11.95 -15.86
C GLN A 284 4.19 -11.54 -14.39
N VAL A 285 3.54 -12.30 -13.50
CA VAL A 285 3.58 -12.03 -12.06
C VAL A 285 5.00 -12.15 -11.53
N ARG A 286 5.73 -13.23 -11.90
CA ARG A 286 7.14 -13.44 -11.53
C ARG A 286 8.00 -12.27 -11.97
N SER A 287 7.91 -11.85 -13.23
CA SER A 287 8.71 -10.74 -13.77
C SER A 287 8.48 -9.43 -13.02
N VAL A 288 7.23 -9.14 -12.62
CA VAL A 288 6.91 -7.96 -11.81
C VAL A 288 7.53 -8.09 -10.41
N PHE A 289 7.38 -9.23 -9.76
CA PHE A 289 7.92 -9.44 -8.41
C PHE A 289 9.45 -9.43 -8.40
N ASP A 290 10.11 -10.06 -9.38
CA ASP A 290 11.57 -9.98 -9.55
C ASP A 290 12.03 -8.52 -9.64
N ALA A 291 11.33 -7.71 -10.46
CA ALA A 291 11.68 -6.29 -10.62
C ALA A 291 11.48 -5.49 -9.32
N LEU A 292 10.44 -5.78 -8.55
CA LEU A 292 10.19 -5.11 -7.27
C LEU A 292 11.21 -5.51 -6.20
N LEU A 293 11.71 -6.73 -6.24
CA LEU A 293 12.69 -7.25 -5.28
C LEU A 293 14.12 -6.79 -5.56
N LEU A 294 14.42 -6.22 -6.73
CA LEU A 294 15.78 -5.77 -7.10
C LEU A 294 16.40 -4.76 -6.12
N GLY A 295 15.61 -4.01 -5.40
CA GLY A 295 16.06 -2.99 -4.44
C GLY A 295 16.10 -3.45 -2.98
N VAL A 296 15.81 -4.72 -2.70
CA VAL A 296 15.73 -5.22 -1.32
C VAL A 296 16.63 -6.44 -1.13
N GLU A 297 17.15 -6.60 0.10
CA GLU A 297 17.93 -7.77 0.47
C GLU A 297 17.08 -9.04 0.38
N PRO A 298 17.57 -10.12 -0.27
CA PRO A 298 16.87 -11.40 -0.28
C PRO A 298 16.65 -11.92 1.14
N LEU A 299 15.41 -12.24 1.46
CA LEU A 299 15.03 -12.74 2.80
C LEU A 299 15.45 -14.20 3.05
N ARG A 300 15.92 -14.89 2.02
CA ARG A 300 16.52 -16.23 2.07
C ARG A 300 17.81 -16.21 1.25
N PRO A 301 18.86 -16.92 1.70
CA PRO A 301 20.03 -17.11 0.86
C PRO A 301 19.60 -17.69 -0.48
N VAL A 302 20.09 -17.10 -1.57
CA VAL A 302 19.92 -17.69 -2.91
C VAL A 302 20.69 -19.00 -2.91
N THR A 303 20.00 -20.11 -2.73
CA THR A 303 20.58 -21.42 -3.00
C THR A 303 20.75 -21.49 -4.52
N LYS A 304 22.01 -21.39 -5.00
CA LYS A 304 22.30 -21.65 -6.41
C LYS A 304 21.73 -23.01 -6.80
N PRO A 305 21.11 -23.11 -8.00
CA PRO A 305 20.69 -24.39 -8.55
C PRO A 305 21.86 -25.36 -8.76
#